data_d41fa9261e2b8a2a7cdbf9dd97bd14cc
#
_entry.id   d41fa9261e2b8a2a7cdbf9dd97bd14cc
#
_cell.length_a   1.000
_cell.length_b   1.000
_cell.length_c   1.000
_cell.angle_alpha   90.00
_cell.angle_beta   90.00
_cell.angle_gamma   90.00
#
_symmetry.space_group_name_H-M   'P 1'
#
loop_
_entity.id
_entity.type
_entity.pdbx_description
1 polymer ?
#
loop_
_entity_poly.entity_id
_entity_poly.type
_entity_poly.pdbx_seq_one_letter_code
_entity_poly.pdbx_strand_id
1 'polypeptide(L)'
;MEEKRSRKLFVNLAVRDLKRSMDFFKSLGFAFNPQFTDENAASMIISEEAFVMLLVEPFFKTFTKKDLADPRRATEGIFALSCESKSEVEELVKKAIAAGGTHALDPVDHGFMYGWSFYDLDGHHWEVLWMDPQAIAQ
;
A
#
# COMPACT_ATOMS: atom_id res chain seq x y z
N MET A 1 -19.26 -25.01 16.72
CA MET A 1 -18.80 -23.66 16.34
C MET A 1 -17.47 -23.77 15.61
N GLU A 2 -17.37 -23.17 14.48
CA GLU A 2 -16.13 -23.19 13.71
C GLU A 2 -15.17 -22.12 14.19
N GLU A 3 -13.90 -22.49 14.33
CA GLU A 3 -12.86 -21.52 14.55
C GLU A 3 -12.47 -20.92 13.22
N LYS A 4 -12.41 -19.58 13.19
CA LYS A 4 -11.93 -18.90 12.01
C LYS A 4 -10.40 -18.93 12.01
N ARG A 5 -9.84 -19.45 10.93
CA ARG A 5 -8.39 -19.44 10.76
C ARG A 5 -7.93 -18.04 10.39
N SER A 6 -6.93 -17.56 11.13
CA SER A 6 -6.29 -16.30 10.79
C SER A 6 -5.25 -16.57 9.71
N ARG A 7 -5.42 -15.96 8.55
CA ARG A 7 -4.46 -16.06 7.44
C ARG A 7 -3.71 -14.77 7.25
N LYS A 8 -2.44 -14.90 6.92
CA LYS A 8 -1.65 -13.74 6.56
C LYS A 8 -1.80 -13.48 5.07
N LEU A 9 -1.88 -12.21 4.72
CA LEU A 9 -1.93 -11.78 3.33
C LEU A 9 -0.58 -11.17 2.96
N PHE A 10 -0.02 -11.63 1.85
CA PHE A 10 1.23 -11.08 1.29
C PHE A 10 0.93 -10.57 -0.11
N VAL A 11 0.89 -9.26 -0.26
CA VAL A 11 0.74 -8.63 -1.57
C VAL A 11 2.15 -8.36 -2.09
N ASN A 12 2.45 -8.80 -3.30
CA ASN A 12 3.76 -8.60 -3.91
C ASN A 12 3.66 -7.58 -5.03
N LEU A 13 4.47 -6.54 -4.98
CA LEU A 13 4.49 -5.48 -5.97
C LEU A 13 5.89 -5.33 -6.54
N ALA A 14 5.98 -5.12 -7.86
CA ALA A 14 7.26 -4.87 -8.50
C ALA A 14 7.65 -3.40 -8.38
N VAL A 15 8.90 -3.15 -8.05
CA VAL A 15 9.45 -1.80 -7.95
C VAL A 15 10.74 -1.70 -8.75
N ARG A 16 11.02 -0.50 -9.27
CA ARG A 16 12.22 -0.27 -10.07
C ARG A 16 13.45 0.02 -9.21
N ASP A 17 13.24 0.68 -8.07
CA ASP A 17 14.33 1.06 -7.16
C ASP A 17 13.87 0.77 -5.73
N LEU A 18 14.36 -0.34 -5.18
CA LEU A 18 13.87 -0.81 -3.88
C LEU A 18 14.19 0.18 -2.75
N LYS A 19 15.39 0.72 -2.74
CA LYS A 19 15.77 1.65 -1.67
C LYS A 19 14.90 2.91 -1.68
N ARG A 20 14.64 3.47 -2.86
CA ARG A 20 13.79 4.66 -2.99
C ARG A 20 12.36 4.34 -2.55
N SER A 21 11.84 3.18 -2.93
CA SER A 21 10.49 2.77 -2.52
C SER A 21 10.40 2.57 -1.02
N MET A 22 11.43 1.95 -0.42
CA MET A 22 11.45 1.79 1.04
C MET A 22 11.49 3.14 1.73
N ASP A 23 12.33 4.07 1.28
CA ASP A 23 12.40 5.40 1.86
C ASP A 23 11.07 6.15 1.73
N PHE A 24 10.40 5.99 0.59
CA PHE A 24 9.08 6.56 0.36
C PHE A 24 8.08 6.09 1.42
N PHE A 25 7.94 4.77 1.59
CA PHE A 25 6.97 4.23 2.54
C PHE A 25 7.37 4.48 3.99
N LYS A 26 8.66 4.52 4.29
CA LYS A 26 9.12 4.90 5.64
C LYS A 26 8.71 6.33 5.97
N SER A 27 8.75 7.23 4.99
CA SER A 27 8.32 8.61 5.21
C SER A 27 6.83 8.72 5.49
N LEU A 28 6.05 7.72 5.09
CA LEU A 28 4.62 7.65 5.39
C LEU A 28 4.35 6.98 6.75
N GLY A 29 5.38 6.45 7.40
CA GLY A 29 5.24 5.84 8.69
C GLY A 29 5.26 4.32 8.71
N PHE A 30 5.49 3.67 7.57
CA PHE A 30 5.53 2.21 7.51
C PHE A 30 6.90 1.67 7.91
N ALA A 31 6.90 0.52 8.56
CA ALA A 31 8.12 -0.18 8.96
C ALA A 31 8.30 -1.42 8.08
N PHE A 32 9.55 -1.84 7.97
CA PHE A 32 9.92 -3.04 7.21
C PHE A 32 10.51 -4.08 8.16
N ASN A 33 10.23 -5.35 7.87
CA ASN A 33 10.77 -6.46 8.65
C ASN A 33 12.19 -6.77 8.14
N PRO A 34 13.24 -6.51 8.94
CA PRO A 34 14.61 -6.73 8.46
C PRO A 34 14.93 -8.19 8.20
N GLN A 35 14.23 -9.12 8.85
CA GLN A 35 14.43 -10.54 8.66
C GLN A 35 14.04 -11.00 7.24
N PHE A 36 13.10 -10.30 6.60
CA PHE A 36 12.62 -10.61 5.27
C PHE A 36 12.89 -9.49 4.27
N THR A 37 13.97 -8.73 4.52
CA THR A 37 14.37 -7.62 3.66
C THR A 37 15.84 -7.78 3.26
N ASP A 38 16.10 -7.74 1.96
CA ASP A 38 17.45 -7.79 1.41
C ASP A 38 17.54 -6.89 0.17
N GLU A 39 18.52 -7.09 -0.69
CA GLU A 39 18.69 -6.24 -1.87
C GLU A 39 17.64 -6.48 -2.96
N ASN A 40 16.90 -7.58 -2.89
CA ASN A 40 15.90 -7.94 -3.91
C ASN A 40 14.47 -7.73 -3.46
N ALA A 41 14.23 -7.72 -2.15
CA ALA A 41 12.88 -7.70 -1.60
C ALA A 41 12.85 -7.00 -0.25
N ALA A 42 11.73 -6.33 0.03
CA ALA A 42 11.50 -5.71 1.32
C ALA A 42 10.09 -6.04 1.79
N SER A 43 9.96 -6.44 3.05
CA SER A 43 8.66 -6.78 3.63
C SER A 43 8.12 -5.58 4.41
N MET A 44 7.15 -4.90 3.83
CA MET A 44 6.49 -3.77 4.48
C MET A 44 5.35 -4.29 5.37
N ILE A 45 5.39 -3.90 6.63
CA ILE A 45 4.42 -4.36 7.62
C ILE A 45 3.20 -3.43 7.58
N ILE A 46 2.03 -4.00 7.26
CA ILE A 46 0.76 -3.28 7.33
C ILE A 46 0.10 -3.54 8.67
N SER A 47 0.07 -4.81 9.09
CA SER A 47 -0.46 -5.26 10.37
C SER A 47 0.16 -6.60 10.70
N GLU A 48 -0.27 -7.23 11.79
CA GLU A 48 0.21 -8.57 12.14
C GLU A 48 -0.17 -9.62 11.10
N GLU A 49 -1.20 -9.35 10.30
CA GLU A 49 -1.77 -10.32 9.36
C GLU A 49 -1.59 -9.90 7.89
N ALA A 50 -1.13 -8.69 7.63
CA ALA A 50 -1.04 -8.19 6.25
C ALA A 50 0.31 -7.54 5.98
N PHE A 51 0.89 -7.90 4.84
CA PHE A 51 2.23 -7.45 4.46
C PHE A 51 2.23 -7.11 2.96
N VAL A 52 3.02 -6.11 2.61
CA VAL A 52 3.26 -5.80 1.20
C VAL A 52 4.75 -6.03 0.93
N MET A 53 5.02 -6.95 0.01
CA MET A 53 6.39 -7.26 -0.38
C MET A 53 6.74 -6.41 -1.60
N LEU A 54 7.75 -5.58 -1.45
CA LEU A 54 8.28 -4.81 -2.58
C LEU A 54 9.43 -5.60 -3.17
N LEU A 55 9.32 -5.99 -4.42
CA LEU A 55 10.31 -6.82 -5.09
C LEU A 55 10.89 -6.05 -6.28
N VAL A 56 12.22 -6.05 -6.43
CA VAL A 56 12.79 -5.48 -7.66
C VAL A 56 12.26 -6.25 -8.86
N GLU A 57 12.10 -5.57 -10.00
CA GLU A 57 11.45 -6.16 -11.17
C GLU A 57 12.05 -7.50 -11.62
N PRO A 58 13.37 -7.65 -11.70
CA PRO A 58 13.93 -8.95 -12.10
C PRO A 58 13.56 -10.08 -11.14
N PHE A 59 13.51 -9.78 -9.84
CA PHE A 59 13.13 -10.79 -8.86
C PHE A 59 11.64 -11.11 -8.93
N PHE A 60 10.81 -10.10 -9.08
CA PHE A 60 9.36 -10.29 -9.26
C PHE A 60 9.08 -11.17 -10.47
N LYS A 61 9.82 -10.96 -11.55
CA LYS A 61 9.64 -11.72 -12.79
C LYS A 61 9.84 -13.23 -12.61
N THR A 62 10.60 -13.64 -11.58
CA THR A 62 10.82 -15.06 -11.32
C THR A 62 9.57 -15.76 -10.79
N PHE A 63 8.57 -15.02 -10.33
CA PHE A 63 7.35 -15.59 -9.75
C PHE A 63 6.17 -15.64 -10.70
N THR A 64 6.33 -15.16 -11.93
CA THR A 64 5.23 -15.16 -12.91
C THR A 64 5.77 -15.45 -14.29
N LYS A 65 4.92 -16.08 -15.11
CA LYS A 65 5.24 -16.33 -16.52
C LYS A 65 4.71 -15.21 -17.42
N LYS A 66 3.84 -14.36 -16.88
CA LYS A 66 3.26 -13.27 -17.65
C LYS A 66 4.17 -12.05 -17.61
N ASP A 67 3.97 -11.15 -18.54
CA ASP A 67 4.65 -9.87 -18.52
C ASP A 67 4.24 -9.07 -17.28
N LEU A 68 5.17 -8.28 -16.75
CA LEU A 68 4.85 -7.38 -15.66
C LEU A 68 3.98 -6.25 -16.18
N ALA A 69 2.89 -5.96 -15.46
CA ALA A 69 2.09 -4.78 -15.77
C ALA A 69 2.90 -3.53 -15.46
N ASP A 70 2.73 -2.50 -16.29
CA ASP A 70 3.36 -1.20 -16.03
C ASP A 70 2.35 -0.34 -15.26
N PRO A 71 2.55 -0.13 -13.96
CA PRO A 71 1.59 0.61 -13.14
C PRO A 71 1.48 2.09 -13.50
N ARG A 72 2.43 2.63 -14.28
CA ARG A 72 2.31 4.00 -14.77
C ARG A 72 1.29 4.12 -15.89
N ARG A 73 0.94 3.02 -16.54
CA ARG A 73 0.05 3.00 -17.70
C ARG A 73 -1.27 2.30 -17.43
N ALA A 74 -1.27 1.31 -16.54
CA ALA A 74 -2.45 0.50 -16.26
C ALA A 74 -2.49 0.14 -14.80
N THR A 75 -3.69 0.12 -14.24
CA THR A 75 -3.89 -0.24 -12.82
C THR A 75 -4.24 -1.73 -12.75
N GLU A 76 -3.33 -2.53 -12.19
CA GLU A 76 -3.57 -3.96 -11.98
C GLU A 76 -4.31 -4.23 -10.68
N GLY A 77 -4.33 -3.26 -9.76
CA GLY A 77 -5.02 -3.39 -8.50
C GLY A 77 -5.00 -2.09 -7.73
N ILE A 78 -5.90 -1.97 -6.77
CA ILE A 78 -5.97 -0.82 -5.87
C ILE A 78 -5.75 -1.35 -4.46
N PHE A 79 -4.77 -0.79 -3.76
CA PHE A 79 -4.37 -1.26 -2.43
C PHE A 79 -4.91 -0.27 -1.40
N ALA A 80 -5.99 -0.67 -0.74
CA ALA A 80 -6.70 0.21 0.18
C ALA A 80 -6.31 -0.12 1.62
N LEU A 81 -5.92 0.91 2.35
CA LEU A 81 -5.51 0.80 3.76
C LEU A 81 -6.47 1.60 4.62
N SER A 82 -6.83 1.04 5.76
CA SER A 82 -7.70 1.74 6.71
C SER A 82 -6.90 2.75 7.54
N CYS A 83 -7.58 3.83 7.89
CA CYS A 83 -7.06 4.86 8.77
C CYS A 83 -8.00 5.04 9.94
N GLU A 84 -7.50 5.57 11.05
CA GLU A 84 -8.27 5.73 12.26
C GLU A 84 -9.01 7.07 12.34
N SER A 85 -8.70 8.00 11.42
CA SER A 85 -9.34 9.31 11.39
C SER A 85 -9.25 9.90 10.00
N LYS A 86 -10.10 10.91 9.74
CA LYS A 86 -10.01 11.68 8.49
C LYS A 86 -8.68 12.41 8.38
N SER A 87 -8.16 12.92 9.50
CA SER A 87 -6.89 13.64 9.49
C SER A 87 -5.74 12.72 9.14
N GLU A 88 -5.78 11.45 9.55
CA GLU A 88 -4.76 10.47 9.16
C GLU A 88 -4.78 10.23 7.65
N VAL A 89 -5.98 10.13 7.05
CA VAL A 89 -6.10 10.00 5.60
C VAL A 89 -5.38 11.16 4.90
N GLU A 90 -5.67 12.38 5.33
CA GLU A 90 -5.08 13.57 4.72
C GLU A 90 -3.57 13.63 4.91
N GLU A 91 -3.09 13.29 6.10
CA GLU A 91 -1.66 13.29 6.39
C GLU A 91 -0.91 12.29 5.54
N LEU A 92 -1.45 11.08 5.37
CA LEU A 92 -0.80 10.05 4.56
C LEU A 92 -0.66 10.50 3.11
N VAL A 93 -1.72 11.03 2.52
CA VAL A 93 -1.65 11.48 1.12
C VAL A 93 -0.69 12.65 0.97
N LYS A 94 -0.73 13.61 1.89
CA LYS A 94 0.17 14.77 1.84
C LYS A 94 1.63 14.35 1.96
N LYS A 95 1.92 13.39 2.85
CA LYS A 95 3.28 12.85 2.98
C LYS A 95 3.71 12.10 1.73
N ALA A 96 2.79 11.34 1.12
CA ALA A 96 3.08 10.62 -0.12
C ALA A 96 3.44 11.58 -1.24
N ILE A 97 2.68 12.66 -1.41
CA ILE A 97 2.96 13.66 -2.43
C ILE A 97 4.30 14.35 -2.14
N ALA A 98 4.57 14.71 -0.88
CA ALA A 98 5.83 15.34 -0.50
C ALA A 98 7.03 14.42 -0.72
N ALA A 99 6.84 13.11 -0.65
CA ALA A 99 7.91 12.12 -0.83
C ALA A 99 8.12 11.73 -2.30
N GLY A 100 7.37 12.31 -3.23
CA GLY A 100 7.54 12.07 -4.66
C GLY A 100 6.41 11.27 -5.32
N GLY A 101 5.42 10.86 -4.57
CA GLY A 101 4.21 10.26 -5.14
C GLY A 101 3.39 11.30 -5.87
N THR A 102 2.35 10.86 -6.57
CA THR A 102 1.51 11.75 -7.36
C THR A 102 0.04 11.57 -7.01
N HIS A 103 -0.75 12.58 -7.32
CA HIS A 103 -2.20 12.53 -7.10
C HIS A 103 -2.86 11.48 -7.99
N ALA A 104 -3.77 10.70 -7.40
CA ALA A 104 -4.60 9.77 -8.16
C ALA A 104 -5.98 10.38 -8.36
N LEU A 105 -6.80 10.40 -7.31
CA LEU A 105 -8.15 10.94 -7.38
C LEU A 105 -8.35 11.98 -6.30
N ASP A 106 -9.35 12.83 -6.47
CA ASP A 106 -9.75 13.78 -5.44
C ASP A 106 -10.32 13.06 -4.23
N PRO A 107 -10.23 13.66 -3.02
CA PRO A 107 -10.82 13.02 -1.85
C PRO A 107 -12.34 12.93 -1.97
N VAL A 108 -12.89 11.87 -1.37
CA VAL A 108 -14.34 11.63 -1.36
C VAL A 108 -14.81 11.55 0.09
N ASP A 109 -15.78 12.38 0.44
CA ASP A 109 -16.32 12.43 1.78
C ASP A 109 -17.83 12.11 1.73
N HIS A 110 -18.19 10.95 2.29
CA HIS A 110 -19.59 10.52 2.39
C HIS A 110 -20.14 10.71 3.80
N GLY A 111 -19.42 11.41 4.68
CA GLY A 111 -19.80 11.58 6.07
C GLY A 111 -19.38 10.41 6.93
N PHE A 112 -19.93 9.22 6.63
CA PHE A 112 -19.55 7.99 7.36
C PHE A 112 -18.24 7.37 6.87
N MET A 113 -17.76 7.81 5.72
CA MET A 113 -16.53 7.33 5.12
C MET A 113 -15.82 8.50 4.45
N TYR A 114 -14.50 8.58 4.63
CA TYR A 114 -13.65 9.56 3.97
C TYR A 114 -12.47 8.84 3.36
N GLY A 115 -12.25 9.04 2.08
CA GLY A 115 -11.17 8.36 1.36
C GLY A 115 -10.41 9.30 0.45
N TRP A 116 -9.14 8.97 0.22
CA TRP A 116 -8.28 9.68 -0.70
C TRP A 116 -7.26 8.68 -1.25
N SER A 117 -6.46 9.13 -2.22
CA SER A 117 -5.59 8.19 -2.93
C SER A 117 -4.33 8.88 -3.44
N PHE A 118 -3.36 8.05 -3.81
CA PHE A 118 -2.11 8.53 -4.42
C PHE A 118 -1.50 7.40 -5.25
N TYR A 119 -0.60 7.78 -6.15
CA TYR A 119 0.28 6.82 -6.82
C TYR A 119 1.64 6.86 -6.14
N ASP A 120 2.23 5.69 -5.91
CA ASP A 120 3.58 5.63 -5.36
C ASP A 120 4.62 5.93 -6.44
N LEU A 121 5.91 5.77 -6.13
CA LEU A 121 6.99 6.12 -7.04
C LEU A 121 6.98 5.29 -8.33
N ASP A 122 6.40 4.10 -8.29
CA ASP A 122 6.29 3.23 -9.46
C ASP A 122 4.97 3.39 -10.20
N GLY A 123 4.01 4.08 -9.60
CA GLY A 123 2.68 4.27 -10.17
C GLY A 123 1.62 3.34 -9.62
N HIS A 124 1.93 2.51 -8.64
CA HIS A 124 0.93 1.67 -8.00
C HIS A 124 -0.11 2.52 -7.29
N HIS A 125 -1.38 2.12 -7.39
CA HIS A 125 -2.51 2.88 -6.88
C HIS A 125 -2.81 2.49 -5.43
N TRP A 126 -2.65 3.43 -4.54
CA TRP A 126 -2.95 3.26 -3.11
C TRP A 126 -4.14 4.10 -2.75
N GLU A 127 -5.01 3.54 -1.92
CA GLU A 127 -6.16 4.24 -1.37
C GLU A 127 -6.10 4.17 0.13
N VAL A 128 -6.44 5.27 0.80
CA VAL A 128 -6.51 5.30 2.26
C VAL A 128 -7.88 5.80 2.65
N LEU A 129 -8.49 5.16 3.65
CA LEU A 129 -9.86 5.47 4.00
C LEU A 129 -10.11 5.32 5.49
N TRP A 130 -10.96 6.20 5.98
CA TRP A 130 -11.51 6.12 7.32
C TRP A 130 -13.00 5.83 7.22
N MET A 131 -13.48 4.96 8.08
CA MET A 131 -14.92 4.67 8.20
C MET A 131 -15.33 4.93 9.63
N ASP A 132 -16.50 5.54 9.79
CA ASP A 132 -17.07 5.77 11.12
C ASP A 132 -17.37 4.40 11.76
N PRO A 133 -16.78 4.11 12.93
CA PRO A 133 -17.02 2.81 13.58
C PRO A 133 -18.49 2.55 13.87
N GLN A 134 -19.27 3.59 14.12
CA GLN A 134 -20.70 3.42 14.38
C GLN A 134 -21.49 3.03 13.13
N ALA A 135 -21.01 3.44 11.95
CA ALA A 135 -21.67 3.10 10.69
C ALA A 135 -21.43 1.64 10.29
N ILE A 136 -20.36 1.02 10.77
CA ILE A 136 -20.00 -0.36 10.42
C ILE A 136 -20.22 -1.35 11.56
N ALA A 137 -20.59 -0.86 12.73
CA ALA A 137 -20.82 -1.68 13.93
C ALA A 137 -22.23 -2.23 13.98
N GLN A 138 -22.71 -2.82 12.88
CA GLN A 138 -24.10 -3.27 12.78
C GLN A 138 -24.24 -4.76 12.73
#